data_79a6562a79a2d24aef71fe88b8f4306a
#
_entry.id   79a6562a79a2d24aef71fe88b8f4306a
#
_cell.length_a   1.000
_cell.length_b   1.000
_cell.length_c   1.000
_cell.angle_alpha   90.00
_cell.angle_beta   90.00
_cell.angle_gamma   90.00
#
_symmetry.space_group_name_H-M   'P 1'
#
loop_
_entity.id
_entity.type
_entity.pdbx_description
1 polymer ?
#
loop_
_entity_poly.entity_id
_entity_poly.type
_entity_poly.pdbx_seq_one_letter_code
_entity_poly.pdbx_strand_id
1 'polypeptide(L)'
;DTCRLTEKDIRRYTGELCRILNSLHQQEPPMIHRDIKPSNIIITPEDRVVLIDFNAAKSYTPGKAEDTMLIGTKGFAAPEQYGFGSSSPLTDIYGMGVLIRELTGRIRVYEKVPEIYEKVIQRCTQMNPEDRYQSVQELAGALGNTKDFTCSGGENQEQKETQWRKYCPPGFRTPVLWKNFLAFAGYFVLLSVSMGITVEKTYGAALWINRICFLLCALVLVFVGGN
;
A
#
# COMPACT_ATOMS: atom_id res chain seq x y z
N ASP A 1 8.87 22.83 -16.68
CA ASP A 1 10.08 22.04 -16.97
C ASP A 1 9.64 20.64 -17.38
N THR A 2 9.75 20.33 -18.68
CA THR A 2 9.51 18.98 -19.20
C THR A 2 10.68 18.11 -18.76
N CYS A 3 10.53 17.42 -17.65
CA CYS A 3 11.51 16.44 -17.19
C CYS A 3 11.67 15.37 -18.29
N ARG A 4 12.87 15.28 -18.87
CA ARG A 4 13.19 14.26 -19.88
C ARG A 4 13.24 12.90 -19.19
N LEU A 5 12.29 12.03 -19.51
CA LEU A 5 12.32 10.64 -19.08
C LEU A 5 13.33 9.86 -19.91
N THR A 6 14.17 9.08 -19.26
CA THR A 6 15.07 8.11 -19.88
C THR A 6 14.46 6.71 -19.88
N GLU A 7 15.02 5.79 -20.66
CA GLU A 7 14.60 4.36 -20.61
C GLU A 7 14.72 3.78 -19.20
N LYS A 8 15.78 4.17 -18.48
CA LYS A 8 16.01 3.74 -17.10
C LYS A 8 14.90 4.20 -16.15
N ASP A 9 14.40 5.43 -16.34
CA ASP A 9 13.30 5.97 -15.54
C ASP A 9 12.00 5.21 -15.80
N ILE A 10 11.69 4.93 -17.09
CA ILE A 10 10.51 4.13 -17.43
C ILE A 10 10.58 2.75 -16.82
N ARG A 11 11.71 2.06 -16.93
CA ARG A 11 11.89 0.72 -16.36
C ARG A 11 11.66 0.74 -14.85
N ARG A 12 12.24 1.71 -14.15
CA ARG A 12 12.09 1.85 -12.71
C ARG A 12 10.66 2.17 -12.31
N TYR A 13 10.05 3.19 -12.91
CA TYR A 13 8.68 3.60 -12.55
C TYR A 13 7.66 2.52 -12.86
N THR A 14 7.78 1.83 -13.99
CA THR A 14 6.90 0.72 -14.32
C THR A 14 7.10 -0.47 -13.37
N GLY A 15 8.34 -0.73 -12.93
CA GLY A 15 8.63 -1.75 -11.92
C GLY A 15 7.98 -1.42 -10.56
N GLU A 16 8.07 -0.17 -10.10
CA GLU A 16 7.43 0.27 -8.86
C GLU A 16 5.90 0.22 -8.96
N LEU A 17 5.31 0.64 -10.09
CA LEU A 17 3.88 0.50 -10.32
C LEU A 17 3.42 -0.95 -10.32
N CYS A 18 4.18 -1.84 -10.93
CA CYS A 18 3.90 -3.28 -10.86
C CYS A 18 3.90 -3.78 -9.40
N ARG A 19 4.81 -3.32 -8.54
CA ARG A 19 4.80 -3.70 -7.11
C ARG A 19 3.55 -3.17 -6.39
N ILE A 20 3.17 -1.92 -6.64
CA ILE A 20 1.97 -1.32 -6.06
C ILE A 20 0.72 -2.11 -6.48
N LEU A 21 0.55 -2.35 -7.78
CA LEU A 21 -0.59 -3.11 -8.30
C LEU A 21 -0.60 -4.54 -7.80
N ASN A 22 0.57 -5.19 -7.68
CA ASN A 22 0.65 -6.51 -7.08
C ASN A 22 0.12 -6.53 -5.64
N SER A 23 0.46 -5.52 -4.85
CA SER A 23 -0.05 -5.41 -3.46
C SER A 23 -1.56 -5.21 -3.41
N LEU A 24 -2.15 -4.53 -4.40
CA LEU A 24 -3.60 -4.36 -4.51
C LEU A 24 -4.30 -5.65 -4.95
N HIS A 25 -3.75 -6.33 -5.96
CA HIS A 25 -4.32 -7.55 -6.51
C HIS A 25 -4.21 -8.76 -5.58
N GLN A 26 -3.29 -8.74 -4.61
CA GLN A 26 -3.13 -9.79 -3.60
C GLN A 26 -3.97 -9.57 -2.33
N GLN A 27 -4.76 -8.52 -2.26
CA GLN A 27 -5.69 -8.33 -1.14
C GLN A 27 -6.84 -9.35 -1.18
N GLU A 28 -7.50 -9.56 -0.06
CA GLU A 28 -8.71 -10.38 0.04
C GLU A 28 -9.92 -9.54 0.49
N PRO A 29 -10.85 -9.20 -0.42
CA PRO A 29 -10.87 -9.48 -1.86
C PRO A 29 -9.86 -8.61 -2.63
N PRO A 30 -9.35 -9.10 -3.80
CA PRO A 30 -8.46 -8.32 -4.65
C PRO A 30 -9.03 -6.95 -5.01
N MET A 31 -8.19 -5.92 -4.98
CA MET A 31 -8.58 -4.56 -5.36
C MET A 31 -8.02 -4.22 -6.74
N ILE A 32 -8.88 -3.70 -7.62
CA ILE A 32 -8.54 -3.26 -8.96
C ILE A 32 -8.59 -1.73 -8.97
N HIS A 33 -7.59 -1.07 -9.52
CA HIS A 33 -7.52 0.41 -9.56
C HIS A 33 -8.41 1.01 -10.66
N ARG A 34 -8.43 0.41 -11.88
CA ARG A 34 -9.27 0.74 -13.04
C ARG A 34 -9.03 2.07 -13.74
N ASP A 35 -8.11 2.90 -13.26
CA ASP A 35 -7.80 4.20 -13.87
C ASP A 35 -6.30 4.51 -13.84
N ILE A 36 -5.51 3.59 -14.41
CA ILE A 36 -4.04 3.73 -14.52
C ILE A 36 -3.73 4.70 -15.66
N LYS A 37 -3.23 5.88 -15.31
CA LYS A 37 -2.86 6.96 -16.24
C LYS A 37 -1.81 7.89 -15.63
N PRO A 38 -1.07 8.69 -16.42
CA PRO A 38 -0.02 9.58 -15.90
C PRO A 38 -0.50 10.57 -14.84
N SER A 39 -1.72 11.11 -14.96
CA SER A 39 -2.27 12.07 -13.99
C SER A 39 -2.55 11.47 -12.61
N ASN A 40 -2.65 10.15 -12.50
CA ASN A 40 -2.86 9.43 -11.24
C ASN A 40 -1.56 8.88 -10.65
N ILE A 41 -0.41 9.31 -11.18
CA ILE A 41 0.91 8.87 -10.74
C ILE A 41 1.73 10.10 -10.35
N ILE A 42 2.24 10.09 -9.12
CA ILE A 42 3.14 11.13 -8.60
C ILE A 42 4.53 10.52 -8.41
N ILE A 43 5.54 11.25 -8.87
CA ILE A 43 6.93 10.96 -8.51
C ILE A 43 7.29 11.93 -7.39
N THR A 44 7.65 11.39 -6.22
CA THR A 44 8.02 12.22 -5.06
C THR A 44 9.44 12.81 -5.24
N PRO A 45 9.81 13.85 -4.45
CA PRO A 45 11.18 14.37 -4.45
C PRO A 45 12.24 13.31 -4.11
N GLU A 46 11.88 12.28 -3.34
CA GLU A 46 12.72 11.13 -3.01
C GLU A 46 12.71 10.07 -4.11
N ASP A 47 12.16 10.41 -5.29
CA ASP A 47 12.15 9.57 -6.47
C ASP A 47 11.36 8.24 -6.30
N ARG A 48 10.28 8.28 -5.51
CA ARG A 48 9.34 7.15 -5.32
C ARG A 48 8.06 7.37 -6.12
N VAL A 49 7.50 6.28 -6.62
CA VAL A 49 6.22 6.28 -7.32
C VAL A 49 5.08 6.17 -6.31
N VAL A 50 4.11 7.04 -6.43
CA VAL A 50 2.86 7.01 -5.67
C VAL A 50 1.69 6.96 -6.63
N LEU A 51 0.85 5.94 -6.50
CA LEU A 51 -0.41 5.83 -7.21
C LEU A 51 -1.51 6.51 -6.39
N ILE A 52 -2.25 7.41 -7.00
CA ILE A 52 -3.29 8.22 -6.38
C ILE A 52 -4.64 8.02 -7.09
N ASP A 53 -5.72 8.58 -6.49
CA ASP A 53 -7.07 8.58 -7.05
C ASP A 53 -7.70 7.19 -7.20
N PHE A 54 -8.11 6.65 -6.06
CA PHE A 54 -8.81 5.36 -5.97
C PHE A 54 -10.34 5.48 -6.16
N ASN A 55 -10.85 6.60 -6.70
CA ASN A 55 -12.30 6.78 -6.90
C ASN A 55 -12.91 5.74 -7.85
N ALA A 56 -12.14 5.27 -8.81
CA ALA A 56 -12.55 4.20 -9.72
C ALA A 56 -12.32 2.79 -9.18
N ALA A 57 -11.60 2.65 -8.06
CA ALA A 57 -11.18 1.34 -7.55
C ALA A 57 -12.38 0.48 -7.13
N LYS A 58 -12.25 -0.83 -7.32
CA LYS A 58 -13.30 -1.83 -7.01
C LYS A 58 -12.67 -3.09 -6.44
N SER A 59 -13.32 -3.66 -5.43
CA SER A 59 -13.03 -5.02 -4.98
C SER A 59 -13.52 -6.03 -6.03
N TYR A 60 -12.64 -6.93 -6.42
CA TYR A 60 -12.93 -7.97 -7.38
C TYR A 60 -13.49 -9.21 -6.68
N THR A 61 -14.64 -9.69 -7.18
CA THR A 61 -15.23 -10.97 -6.75
C THR A 61 -15.51 -11.79 -8.01
N PRO A 62 -14.86 -12.94 -8.21
CA PRO A 62 -15.11 -13.80 -9.36
C PRO A 62 -16.61 -14.16 -9.48
N GLY A 63 -17.14 -14.09 -10.69
CA GLY A 63 -18.54 -14.48 -10.95
C GLY A 63 -19.62 -13.46 -10.53
N LYS A 64 -19.26 -12.30 -9.98
CA LYS A 64 -20.22 -11.19 -9.82
C LYS A 64 -20.42 -10.45 -11.13
N ALA A 65 -21.69 -10.02 -11.32
CA ALA A 65 -22.19 -9.38 -12.53
C ALA A 65 -21.35 -8.19 -13.03
N GLU A 66 -21.54 -7.91 -14.31
CA GLU A 66 -20.94 -6.81 -15.09
C GLU A 66 -20.86 -5.49 -14.33
N ASP A 67 -19.86 -4.67 -14.67
CA ASP A 67 -19.73 -3.33 -14.13
C ASP A 67 -20.96 -2.51 -14.56
N THR A 68 -21.75 -2.08 -13.59
CA THR A 68 -23.00 -1.32 -13.81
C THR A 68 -22.75 0.11 -14.28
N MET A 69 -21.50 0.58 -14.22
CA MET A 69 -21.10 1.93 -14.63
C MET A 69 -19.92 1.85 -15.59
N LEU A 70 -20.01 2.63 -16.66
CA LEU A 70 -18.86 2.91 -17.54
C LEU A 70 -17.86 3.77 -16.75
N ILE A 71 -16.75 3.19 -16.39
CA ILE A 71 -15.70 3.86 -15.60
C ILE A 71 -14.37 3.73 -16.33
N GLY A 72 -13.63 4.81 -16.35
CA GLY A 72 -12.30 4.86 -16.92
C GLY A 72 -12.10 6.13 -17.77
N THR A 73 -10.86 6.48 -17.96
CA THR A 73 -10.48 7.66 -18.77
C THR A 73 -10.38 7.27 -20.24
N LYS A 74 -11.06 8.01 -21.10
CA LYS A 74 -11.00 7.80 -22.57
C LYS A 74 -9.54 7.71 -23.02
N GLY A 75 -9.21 6.64 -23.76
CA GLY A 75 -7.87 6.35 -24.25
C GLY A 75 -6.98 5.53 -23.31
N PHE A 76 -7.35 5.38 -22.04
CA PHE A 76 -6.65 4.54 -21.06
C PHE A 76 -7.49 3.35 -20.58
N ALA A 77 -8.81 3.47 -20.65
CA ALA A 77 -9.72 2.44 -20.18
C ALA A 77 -9.66 1.19 -21.08
N ALA A 78 -9.69 0.03 -20.42
CA ALA A 78 -9.73 -1.27 -21.07
C ALA A 78 -11.10 -1.51 -21.74
N PRO A 79 -11.17 -2.35 -22.81
CA PRO A 79 -12.42 -2.64 -23.52
C PRO A 79 -13.56 -3.07 -22.61
N GLU A 80 -13.30 -3.91 -21.62
CA GLU A 80 -14.29 -4.39 -20.66
C GLU A 80 -14.91 -3.27 -19.81
N GLN A 81 -14.21 -2.13 -19.63
CA GLN A 81 -14.75 -0.97 -18.90
C GLN A 81 -15.80 -0.18 -19.70
N TYR A 82 -15.91 -0.45 -21.00
CA TYR A 82 -16.94 0.14 -21.87
C TYR A 82 -18.22 -0.72 -21.96
N GLY A 83 -18.43 -1.67 -21.04
CA GLY A 83 -19.61 -2.51 -21.01
C GLY A 83 -19.45 -3.85 -21.76
N PHE A 84 -18.25 -4.22 -22.13
CA PHE A 84 -17.96 -5.48 -22.81
C PHE A 84 -17.51 -6.60 -21.84
N GLY A 85 -17.73 -6.43 -20.55
CA GLY A 85 -17.34 -7.42 -19.52
C GLY A 85 -17.21 -6.84 -18.12
N SER A 86 -16.67 -7.64 -17.22
CA SER A 86 -16.38 -7.25 -15.84
C SER A 86 -14.93 -6.87 -15.69
N SER A 87 -14.65 -5.79 -14.97
CA SER A 87 -13.28 -5.42 -14.59
C SER A 87 -12.66 -6.51 -13.71
N SER A 88 -11.41 -6.82 -13.99
CA SER A 88 -10.59 -7.79 -13.29
C SER A 88 -9.18 -7.22 -13.06
N PRO A 89 -8.27 -7.88 -12.34
CA PRO A 89 -6.86 -7.46 -12.27
C PRO A 89 -6.21 -7.25 -13.65
N LEU A 90 -6.73 -7.92 -14.69
CA LEU A 90 -6.26 -7.79 -16.08
C LEU A 90 -6.64 -6.44 -16.72
N THR A 91 -7.61 -5.74 -16.14
CA THR A 91 -7.97 -4.36 -16.50
C THR A 91 -6.83 -3.38 -16.19
N ASP A 92 -6.19 -3.53 -15.03
CA ASP A 92 -5.03 -2.71 -14.66
C ASP A 92 -3.81 -3.04 -15.53
N ILE A 93 -3.65 -4.28 -15.97
CA ILE A 93 -2.59 -4.69 -16.91
C ILE A 93 -2.77 -4.00 -18.26
N TYR A 94 -4.00 -3.85 -18.76
CA TYR A 94 -4.28 -3.06 -19.95
C TYR A 94 -3.87 -1.59 -19.75
N GLY A 95 -4.30 -0.98 -18.63
CA GLY A 95 -3.93 0.39 -18.28
C GLY A 95 -2.41 0.60 -18.20
N MET A 96 -1.68 -0.37 -17.63
CA MET A 96 -0.22 -0.36 -17.63
C MET A 96 0.37 -0.38 -19.05
N GLY A 97 -0.18 -1.18 -19.96
CA GLY A 97 0.25 -1.20 -21.37
C GLY A 97 0.07 0.17 -22.05
N VAL A 98 -1.07 0.82 -21.84
CA VAL A 98 -1.34 2.17 -22.37
C VAL A 98 -0.41 3.20 -21.75
N LEU A 99 -0.19 3.13 -20.44
CA LEU A 99 0.76 4.01 -19.74
C LEU A 99 2.18 3.88 -20.30
N ILE A 100 2.67 2.65 -20.48
CA ILE A 100 4.01 2.39 -21.04
C ILE A 100 4.10 2.96 -22.45
N ARG A 101 3.07 2.83 -23.27
CA ARG A 101 3.00 3.44 -24.61
C ARG A 101 3.15 4.95 -24.56
N GLU A 102 2.44 5.61 -23.66
CA GLU A 102 2.50 7.06 -23.46
C GLU A 102 3.90 7.51 -23.04
N LEU A 103 4.50 6.82 -22.06
CA LEU A 103 5.84 7.14 -21.56
C LEU A 103 6.92 6.91 -22.61
N THR A 104 6.89 5.78 -23.32
CA THR A 104 7.85 5.47 -24.39
C THR A 104 7.70 6.39 -25.58
N GLY A 105 6.48 6.84 -25.89
CA GLY A 105 6.21 7.83 -26.91
C GLY A 105 6.93 9.16 -26.66
N ARG A 106 7.04 9.58 -25.42
CA ARG A 106 7.75 10.81 -25.01
C ARG A 106 9.26 10.69 -25.17
N ILE A 107 9.84 9.50 -25.00
CA ILE A 107 11.29 9.27 -25.15
C ILE A 107 11.70 9.18 -26.62
N ARG A 108 10.89 8.57 -27.48
CA ARG A 108 11.21 8.35 -28.91
C ARG A 108 11.69 9.59 -29.68
N VAL A 109 11.39 10.77 -29.17
CA VAL A 109 11.87 12.04 -29.78
C VAL A 109 13.37 12.21 -29.59
N TYR A 110 13.98 11.54 -28.60
CA TYR A 110 15.36 11.80 -28.18
C TYR A 110 16.24 10.53 -28.14
N GLU A 111 15.65 9.35 -28.01
CA GLU A 111 16.36 8.10 -27.78
C GLU A 111 15.63 6.91 -28.41
N LYS A 112 16.39 5.90 -28.84
CA LYS A 112 15.80 4.66 -29.37
C LYS A 112 15.26 3.81 -28.22
N VAL A 113 13.94 3.60 -28.21
CA VAL A 113 13.27 2.73 -27.23
C VAL A 113 13.51 1.26 -27.60
N PRO A 114 13.93 0.40 -26.64
CA PRO A 114 14.10 -1.03 -26.86
C PRO A 114 12.82 -1.71 -27.35
N GLU A 115 12.96 -2.66 -28.29
CA GLU A 115 11.82 -3.42 -28.87
C GLU A 115 10.99 -4.19 -27.84
N ILE A 116 11.56 -4.46 -26.68
CA ILE A 116 10.86 -5.15 -25.59
C ILE A 116 9.59 -4.42 -25.18
N TYR A 117 9.61 -3.08 -25.17
CA TYR A 117 8.45 -2.27 -24.81
C TYR A 117 7.32 -2.43 -25.82
N GLU A 118 7.62 -2.53 -27.10
CA GLU A 118 6.60 -2.76 -28.14
C GLU A 118 5.85 -4.08 -27.91
N LYS A 119 6.61 -5.16 -27.65
CA LYS A 119 6.05 -6.48 -27.38
C LYS A 119 5.19 -6.47 -26.12
N VAL A 120 5.68 -5.79 -25.06
CA VAL A 120 4.94 -5.66 -23.81
C VAL A 120 3.66 -4.86 -24.01
N ILE A 121 3.73 -3.71 -24.68
CA ILE A 121 2.55 -2.87 -24.97
C ILE A 121 1.52 -3.67 -25.77
N GLN A 122 1.96 -4.34 -26.83
CA GLN A 122 1.07 -5.13 -27.70
C GLN A 122 0.34 -6.21 -26.90
N ARG A 123 1.03 -6.93 -26.03
CA ARG A 123 0.42 -8.00 -25.23
C ARG A 123 -0.48 -7.45 -24.12
N CYS A 124 -0.09 -6.39 -23.44
CA CYS A 124 -0.93 -5.75 -22.41
C CYS A 124 -2.25 -5.22 -22.99
N THR A 125 -2.22 -4.67 -24.20
CA THR A 125 -3.37 -3.98 -24.81
C THR A 125 -4.19 -4.88 -25.74
N GLN A 126 -4.13 -6.21 -25.58
CA GLN A 126 -5.02 -7.13 -26.28
C GLN A 126 -6.48 -6.88 -25.88
N MET A 127 -7.39 -7.04 -26.86
CA MET A 127 -8.82 -6.83 -26.63
C MET A 127 -9.37 -7.85 -25.63
N ASN A 128 -9.03 -9.13 -25.82
CA ASN A 128 -9.41 -10.19 -24.91
C ASN A 128 -8.45 -10.19 -23.69
N PRO A 129 -8.96 -10.08 -22.44
CA PRO A 129 -8.13 -10.13 -21.24
C PRO A 129 -7.29 -11.40 -21.12
N GLU A 130 -7.77 -12.55 -21.62
CA GLU A 130 -7.06 -13.83 -21.57
C GLU A 130 -5.77 -13.84 -22.38
N ASP A 131 -5.66 -12.99 -23.41
CA ASP A 131 -4.48 -12.88 -24.27
C ASP A 131 -3.41 -11.93 -23.69
N ARG A 132 -3.73 -11.23 -22.60
CA ARG A 132 -2.81 -10.33 -21.88
C ARG A 132 -1.88 -11.12 -20.98
N TYR A 133 -0.95 -10.42 -20.30
CA TYR A 133 -0.27 -11.00 -19.14
C TYR A 133 -1.30 -11.34 -18.06
N GLN A 134 -1.17 -12.53 -17.44
CA GLN A 134 -2.16 -13.01 -16.48
C GLN A 134 -1.89 -12.53 -15.04
N SER A 135 -0.74 -11.93 -14.82
CA SER A 135 -0.41 -11.31 -13.55
C SER A 135 0.54 -10.12 -13.74
N VAL A 136 0.56 -9.24 -12.75
CA VAL A 136 1.50 -8.11 -12.73
C VAL A 136 2.94 -8.60 -12.60
N GLN A 137 3.16 -9.74 -11.95
CA GLN A 137 4.47 -10.38 -11.84
C GLN A 137 4.97 -10.86 -13.21
N GLU A 138 4.11 -11.46 -14.03
CA GLU A 138 4.44 -11.86 -15.40
C GLU A 138 4.82 -10.64 -16.24
N LEU A 139 4.05 -9.55 -16.15
CA LEU A 139 4.35 -8.28 -16.81
C LEU A 139 5.71 -7.71 -16.38
N ALA A 140 5.97 -7.67 -15.07
CA ALA A 140 7.24 -7.18 -14.54
C ALA A 140 8.42 -8.04 -14.99
N GLY A 141 8.24 -9.35 -15.05
CA GLY A 141 9.21 -10.29 -15.61
C GLY A 141 9.56 -9.98 -17.07
N ALA A 142 8.55 -9.70 -17.88
CA ALA A 142 8.74 -9.31 -19.29
C ALA A 142 9.50 -7.98 -19.45
N LEU A 143 9.37 -7.06 -18.49
CA LEU A 143 10.11 -5.79 -18.44
C LEU A 143 11.53 -5.93 -17.87
N GLY A 144 11.95 -7.13 -17.46
CA GLY A 144 13.25 -7.39 -16.83
C GLY A 144 13.35 -6.95 -15.36
N ASN A 145 12.24 -6.74 -14.70
CA ASN A 145 12.12 -6.30 -13.30
C ASN A 145 11.91 -7.46 -12.32
N THR A 146 12.43 -8.65 -12.63
CA THR A 146 12.22 -9.88 -11.83
C THR A 146 12.82 -9.83 -10.43
N LYS A 147 13.88 -9.06 -10.21
CA LYS A 147 14.58 -9.02 -8.92
C LYS A 147 13.75 -8.41 -7.79
N ASP A 148 12.77 -7.59 -8.12
CA ASP A 148 12.00 -6.81 -7.15
C ASP A 148 10.76 -7.54 -6.60
N PHE A 149 10.39 -8.69 -7.18
CA PHE A 149 9.19 -9.44 -6.78
C PHE A 149 9.45 -10.55 -5.77
N THR A 150 10.72 -10.90 -5.53
CA THR A 150 11.06 -12.03 -4.67
C THR A 150 10.99 -11.74 -3.18
N CYS A 151 10.88 -10.47 -2.72
CA CYS A 151 10.93 -10.18 -1.27
C CYS A 151 10.33 -8.85 -0.80
N SER A 152 9.27 -8.28 -1.36
CA SER A 152 8.84 -6.95 -0.85
C SER A 152 7.35 -6.75 -0.60
N GLY A 153 6.54 -7.81 -0.56
CA GLY A 153 5.11 -7.71 -0.23
C GLY A 153 4.79 -7.67 1.26
N GLY A 154 5.67 -8.12 2.14
CA GLY A 154 5.42 -8.25 3.58
C GLY A 154 6.43 -7.57 4.51
N GLU A 155 7.70 -7.53 4.12
CA GLU A 155 8.75 -7.25 5.11
C GLU A 155 8.88 -5.79 5.55
N ASN A 156 8.56 -4.80 4.71
CA ASN A 156 8.79 -3.39 5.09
C ASN A 156 7.65 -2.75 5.88
N GLN A 157 6.41 -3.21 5.73
CA GLN A 157 5.32 -2.75 6.59
C GLN A 157 5.26 -3.54 7.89
N GLU A 158 5.42 -4.86 7.87
CA GLU A 158 5.51 -5.66 9.08
C GLU A 158 6.76 -5.33 9.91
N GLN A 159 7.93 -5.10 9.31
CA GLN A 159 9.12 -4.71 10.06
C GLN A 159 9.00 -3.30 10.66
N LYS A 160 8.40 -2.33 9.98
CA LYS A 160 8.14 -1.01 10.56
C LYS A 160 7.04 -1.05 11.62
N GLU A 161 5.96 -1.79 11.40
CA GLU A 161 4.92 -2.01 12.43
C GLU A 161 5.46 -2.80 13.62
N THR A 162 6.32 -3.80 13.39
CA THR A 162 6.92 -4.59 14.46
C THR A 162 7.94 -3.78 15.27
N GLN A 163 8.65 -2.86 14.63
CA GLN A 163 9.72 -2.10 15.28
C GLN A 163 9.16 -1.07 16.27
N TRP A 164 8.10 -0.35 15.98
CA TRP A 164 7.51 0.58 16.96
C TRP A 164 6.51 -0.09 17.91
N ARG A 165 5.95 -1.26 17.57
CA ARG A 165 5.22 -2.12 18.51
C ARG A 165 6.07 -2.56 19.69
N LYS A 166 7.39 -2.67 19.53
CA LYS A 166 8.33 -2.93 20.66
C LYS A 166 8.29 -1.85 21.74
N TYR A 167 7.97 -0.61 21.37
CA TYR A 167 7.90 0.53 22.29
C TYR A 167 6.48 0.77 22.81
N CYS A 168 5.47 0.04 22.33
CA CYS A 168 4.12 0.14 22.84
C CYS A 168 3.99 -0.54 24.22
N PRO A 169 3.23 0.05 25.15
CA PRO A 169 2.92 -0.57 26.44
C PRO A 169 2.30 -1.96 26.26
N PRO A 170 2.53 -2.88 27.21
CA PRO A 170 1.86 -4.18 27.24
C PRO A 170 0.35 -4.02 27.11
N GLY A 171 -0.29 -4.87 26.31
CA GLY A 171 -1.72 -4.77 26.00
C GLY A 171 -2.05 -4.06 24.67
N PHE A 172 -1.16 -3.17 24.17
CA PHE A 172 -1.34 -2.47 22.89
C PHE A 172 -0.53 -3.10 21.74
N ARG A 173 0.15 -4.21 22.00
CA ARG A 173 1.00 -4.91 21.01
C ARG A 173 0.23 -5.79 20.02
N THR A 174 -1.08 -6.00 20.25
CA THR A 174 -1.91 -6.84 19.40
C THR A 174 -2.90 -6.00 18.58
N PRO A 175 -3.22 -6.36 17.32
CA PRO A 175 -4.16 -5.62 16.48
C PRO A 175 -5.64 -5.79 16.90
N VAL A 176 -5.90 -6.50 18.00
CA VAL A 176 -7.26 -6.81 18.45
C VAL A 176 -7.82 -5.65 19.26
N LEU A 177 -8.81 -4.93 18.72
CA LEU A 177 -9.41 -3.74 19.33
C LEU A 177 -9.90 -3.93 20.76
N TRP A 178 -10.50 -5.05 21.06
CA TRP A 178 -11.01 -5.39 22.40
C TRP A 178 -9.88 -5.55 23.43
N LYS A 179 -8.72 -6.08 23.05
CA LYS A 179 -7.54 -6.19 23.94
C LYS A 179 -6.94 -4.81 24.26
N ASN A 180 -6.95 -3.91 23.28
CA ASN A 180 -6.54 -2.52 23.49
C ASN A 180 -7.48 -1.81 24.45
N PHE A 181 -8.79 -2.06 24.37
CA PHE A 181 -9.77 -1.51 25.31
C PHE A 181 -9.54 -2.00 26.74
N LEU A 182 -9.28 -3.30 26.93
CA LEU A 182 -8.94 -3.86 28.25
C LEU A 182 -7.64 -3.27 28.80
N ALA A 183 -6.63 -3.08 27.95
CA ALA A 183 -5.37 -2.46 28.36
C ALA A 183 -5.62 -1.00 28.83
N PHE A 184 -6.43 -0.24 28.08
CA PHE A 184 -6.82 1.12 28.44
C PHE A 184 -7.52 1.17 29.80
N ALA A 185 -8.48 0.27 30.03
CA ALA A 185 -9.19 0.15 31.32
C ALA A 185 -8.23 -0.20 32.45
N GLY A 186 -7.29 -1.12 32.23
CA GLY A 186 -6.27 -1.50 33.21
C GLY A 186 -5.36 -0.32 33.60
N TYR A 187 -4.84 0.42 32.63
CA TYR A 187 -4.02 1.61 32.89
C TYR A 187 -4.81 2.72 33.58
N PHE A 188 -6.09 2.88 33.26
CA PHE A 188 -6.97 3.84 33.92
C PHE A 188 -7.18 3.48 35.41
N VAL A 189 -7.38 2.20 35.73
CA VAL A 189 -7.47 1.73 37.12
C VAL A 189 -6.16 1.97 37.86
N LEU A 190 -5.00 1.68 37.26
CA LEU A 190 -3.70 1.95 37.88
C LEU A 190 -3.51 3.43 38.20
N LEU A 191 -3.90 4.30 37.27
CA LEU A 191 -3.85 5.74 37.47
C LEU A 191 -4.76 6.20 38.58
N SER A 192 -5.99 5.68 38.63
CA SER A 192 -6.98 6.01 39.67
C SER A 192 -6.53 5.58 41.05
N VAL A 193 -5.97 4.35 41.19
CA VAL A 193 -5.41 3.86 42.43
C VAL A 193 -4.22 4.72 42.86
N SER A 194 -3.29 5.04 41.95
CA SER A 194 -2.15 5.91 42.24
C SER A 194 -2.56 7.29 42.75
N MET A 195 -3.63 7.85 42.18
CA MET A 195 -4.18 9.16 42.63
C MET A 195 -4.90 9.06 43.98
N GLY A 196 -5.48 7.88 44.31
CA GLY A 196 -6.19 7.64 45.58
C GLY A 196 -5.28 7.31 46.78
N ILE A 197 -4.01 6.93 46.52
CA ILE A 197 -3.11 6.57 47.62
C ILE A 197 -2.68 7.83 48.37
N THR A 198 -3.04 7.92 49.63
CA THR A 198 -2.56 8.91 50.60
C THR A 198 -1.72 8.22 51.64
N VAL A 199 -0.45 8.64 51.76
CA VAL A 199 0.42 8.16 52.85
C VAL A 199 0.21 9.08 54.05
N GLU A 200 -0.06 8.48 55.24
CA GLU A 200 -0.25 9.25 56.45
C GLU A 200 0.90 10.24 56.69
N LYS A 201 0.53 11.48 57.01
CA LYS A 201 1.45 12.62 57.34
C LYS A 201 2.23 13.22 56.15
N THR A 202 1.89 12.93 54.91
CA THR A 202 2.50 13.65 53.76
C THR A 202 1.53 14.69 53.16
N TYR A 203 1.97 15.94 53.09
CA TYR A 203 1.18 17.07 52.55
C TYR A 203 1.95 17.82 51.48
N GLY A 204 1.27 18.44 50.54
CA GLY A 204 1.88 19.28 49.54
C GLY A 204 2.70 18.51 48.48
N ALA A 205 3.91 19.01 48.19
CA ALA A 205 4.79 18.44 47.14
C ALA A 205 5.20 17.00 47.40
N ALA A 206 5.39 16.60 48.68
CA ALA A 206 5.76 15.22 49.05
C ALA A 206 4.67 14.21 48.66
N LEU A 207 3.40 14.57 48.75
CA LEU A 207 2.29 13.73 48.31
C LEU A 207 2.33 13.44 46.82
N TRP A 208 2.63 14.47 46.01
CA TRP A 208 2.73 14.32 44.55
C TRP A 208 3.94 13.47 44.15
N ILE A 209 5.08 13.66 44.82
CA ILE A 209 6.30 12.84 44.60
C ILE A 209 6.00 11.36 44.86
N ASN A 210 5.36 11.03 45.96
CA ASN A 210 5.00 9.65 46.31
C ASN A 210 4.06 9.04 45.28
N ARG A 211 3.05 9.79 44.81
CA ARG A 211 2.11 9.33 43.76
C ARG A 211 2.81 9.06 42.45
N ILE A 212 3.73 9.92 42.02
CA ILE A 212 4.52 9.75 40.80
C ILE A 212 5.44 8.55 40.92
N CYS A 213 6.16 8.38 42.05
CA CYS A 213 7.02 7.24 42.29
C CYS A 213 6.25 5.92 42.27
N PHE A 214 5.06 5.85 42.90
CA PHE A 214 4.22 4.66 42.90
C PHE A 214 3.76 4.31 41.46
N LEU A 215 3.33 5.31 40.71
CA LEU A 215 2.91 5.13 39.30
C LEU A 215 4.07 4.64 38.43
N LEU A 216 5.28 5.19 38.59
CA LEU A 216 6.48 4.74 37.90
C LEU A 216 6.84 3.29 38.23
N CYS A 217 6.81 2.91 39.52
CA CYS A 217 7.07 1.54 39.95
C CYS A 217 6.03 0.57 39.36
N ALA A 218 4.75 0.92 39.37
CA ALA A 218 3.69 0.10 38.79
C ALA A 218 3.87 -0.09 37.28
N LEU A 219 4.23 0.98 36.56
CA LEU A 219 4.53 0.92 35.11
C LEU A 219 5.74 0.01 34.83
N VAL A 220 6.82 0.12 35.63
CA VAL A 220 8.01 -0.72 35.45
C VAL A 220 7.66 -2.20 35.66
N LEU A 221 6.88 -2.53 36.68
CA LEU A 221 6.44 -3.91 36.93
C LEU A 221 5.61 -4.47 35.79
N VAL A 222 4.71 -3.66 35.21
CA VAL A 222 3.89 -4.06 34.05
C VAL A 222 4.77 -4.26 32.82
N PHE A 223 5.79 -3.42 32.59
CA PHE A 223 6.70 -3.57 31.45
C PHE A 223 7.65 -4.76 31.59
N VAL A 224 8.16 -5.04 32.78
CA VAL A 224 9.10 -6.16 33.06
C VAL A 224 8.37 -7.49 33.14
N GLY A 225 7.16 -7.52 33.75
CA GLY A 225 6.37 -8.75 33.86
C GLY A 225 5.59 -9.13 32.61
N GLY A 226 5.55 -8.28 31.58
CA GLY A 226 4.84 -8.50 30.33
C GLY A 226 5.74 -8.93 29.16
N ASN A 227 6.98 -9.35 29.43
CA ASN A 227 7.91 -9.94 28.43
C ASN A 227 7.86 -11.45 28.48
#